data_1e9566e02254fab065444d551b9b89da
#
_entry.id   1e9566e02254fab065444d551b9b89da
#
_cell.length_a   1.000
_cell.length_b   1.000
_cell.length_c   1.000
_cell.angle_alpha   90.00
_cell.angle_beta   90.00
_cell.angle_gamma   90.00
#
_symmetry.space_group_name_H-M   'P 1'
#
loop_
_entity.id
_entity.type
_entity.pdbx_description
1 polymer ?
#
loop_
_entity_poly.entity_id
_entity_poly.type
_entity_poly.pdbx_seq_one_letter_code
_entity_poly.pdbx_strand_id
1 'polypeptide(L)'
;MDIMIEYLNLKEINNRHSEEISTAIQRVIDSGWFILGNEVHAFENEYAQYIGTNYCVGCGNGSDAIALIVQGYFELGKLKPGDEVLVPANTYIGTILPLTSLGLKVKLIEPNINTLQIDDELIETQITDKTKAVVIVHLYGKCAFTERIAHLCKQHHLLLIEDNAQAHGCFFDTKRTGSLGDAAAHSFYPGKNLGALGDGGAVTTNDAELEKMIRTIANYGSSQKYVFDVKGRNSRLDELQAAVLRVKLKYLDEENQYRRLLAKVYQQQINHSFITLPLQDADSDNVFHIFPILTIHREKLQKYLLENGVQTLIHYPIPPHLQRAYSEWNDLSFPITERIHTQELSLPLNQTMKIDDVKMISDLINKFSIE
;
A
#
# COMPACT_ATOMS: atom_id res chain seq x y z
N MET A 1 -11.83 -19.45 -28.57
CA MET A 1 -10.86 -18.58 -27.90
C MET A 1 -10.93 -18.96 -26.44
N ASP A 2 -9.86 -19.53 -25.91
CA ASP A 2 -9.81 -19.86 -24.50
C ASP A 2 -9.85 -18.54 -23.71
N ILE A 3 -10.76 -18.46 -22.75
CA ILE A 3 -10.97 -17.26 -21.94
C ILE A 3 -9.70 -17.10 -21.09
N MET A 4 -8.95 -16.02 -21.31
CA MET A 4 -7.78 -15.69 -20.51
C MET A 4 -8.23 -15.05 -19.20
N ILE A 5 -7.81 -15.59 -18.07
CA ILE A 5 -7.96 -14.95 -16.76
C ILE A 5 -6.87 -13.89 -16.64
N GLU A 6 -7.28 -12.62 -16.74
CA GLU A 6 -6.39 -11.49 -16.57
C GLU A 6 -5.98 -11.37 -15.08
N TYR A 7 -4.76 -10.92 -14.84
CA TYR A 7 -4.31 -10.66 -13.46
C TYR A 7 -5.20 -9.64 -12.74
N LEU A 8 -5.58 -8.57 -13.45
CA LEU A 8 -6.44 -7.51 -12.93
C LEU A 8 -7.22 -6.85 -14.09
N ASN A 9 -8.54 -6.99 -14.08
CA ASN A 9 -9.41 -6.38 -15.09
C ASN A 9 -10.07 -5.11 -14.52
N LEU A 10 -9.38 -3.96 -14.66
CA LEU A 10 -9.86 -2.66 -14.18
C LEU A 10 -11.18 -2.23 -14.83
N LYS A 11 -11.45 -2.65 -16.08
CA LYS A 11 -12.71 -2.34 -16.75
C LYS A 11 -13.88 -3.00 -16.03
N GLU A 12 -13.78 -4.30 -15.77
CA GLU A 12 -14.82 -5.05 -15.07
C GLU A 12 -15.02 -4.56 -13.63
N ILE A 13 -13.92 -4.25 -12.91
CA ILE A 13 -13.97 -3.70 -11.55
C ILE A 13 -14.76 -2.39 -11.53
N ASN A 14 -14.51 -1.48 -12.47
CA ASN A 14 -15.20 -0.19 -12.51
C ASN A 14 -16.63 -0.31 -13.05
N ASN A 15 -16.91 -1.25 -13.95
CA ASN A 15 -18.26 -1.49 -14.48
C ASN A 15 -19.27 -1.88 -13.39
N ARG A 16 -18.82 -2.49 -12.28
CA ARG A 16 -19.70 -2.87 -11.15
C ARG A 16 -20.49 -1.70 -10.58
N HIS A 17 -19.91 -0.49 -10.63
CA HIS A 17 -20.47 0.74 -10.06
C HIS A 17 -20.56 1.87 -11.09
N SER A 18 -20.63 1.55 -12.39
CA SER A 18 -20.51 2.51 -13.49
C SER A 18 -21.56 3.62 -13.47
N GLU A 19 -22.80 3.33 -13.10
CA GLU A 19 -23.88 4.31 -13.02
C GLU A 19 -23.64 5.33 -11.90
N GLU A 20 -23.28 4.86 -10.70
CA GLU A 20 -22.98 5.74 -9.56
C GLU A 20 -21.73 6.58 -9.83
N ILE A 21 -20.69 5.96 -10.41
CA ILE A 21 -19.46 6.66 -10.80
C ILE A 21 -19.76 7.73 -11.84
N SER A 22 -20.53 7.41 -12.89
CA SER A 22 -20.89 8.37 -13.93
C SER A 22 -21.69 9.56 -13.36
N THR A 23 -22.63 9.27 -12.47
CA THR A 23 -23.42 10.29 -11.78
C THR A 23 -22.54 11.18 -10.90
N ALA A 24 -21.59 10.62 -10.19
CA ALA A 24 -20.66 11.36 -9.34
C ALA A 24 -19.73 12.27 -10.16
N ILE A 25 -19.20 11.76 -11.28
CA ILE A 25 -18.37 12.54 -12.21
C ILE A 25 -19.18 13.69 -12.81
N GLN A 26 -20.42 13.43 -13.27
CA GLN A 26 -21.28 14.47 -13.86
C GLN A 26 -21.56 15.61 -12.85
N ARG A 27 -21.78 15.28 -11.58
CA ARG A 27 -21.98 16.28 -10.51
C ARG A 27 -20.78 17.22 -10.37
N VAL A 28 -19.55 16.70 -10.50
CA VAL A 28 -18.33 17.53 -10.49
C VAL A 28 -18.26 18.42 -11.73
N ILE A 29 -18.56 17.87 -12.91
CA ILE A 29 -18.57 18.63 -14.18
C ILE A 29 -19.57 19.77 -14.10
N ASP A 30 -20.79 19.51 -13.62
CA ASP A 30 -21.86 20.50 -13.49
C ASP A 30 -21.52 21.62 -12.49
N SER A 31 -20.71 21.30 -11.46
CA SER A 31 -20.25 22.28 -10.47
C SER A 31 -19.23 23.27 -11.03
N GLY A 32 -18.47 22.88 -12.05
CA GLY A 32 -17.33 23.64 -12.57
C GLY A 32 -16.17 23.83 -11.59
N TRP A 33 -16.17 23.12 -10.46
CA TRP A 33 -15.13 23.20 -9.43
C TRP A 33 -14.33 21.87 -9.40
N PHE A 34 -13.05 21.93 -9.71
CA PHE A 34 -12.26 20.71 -9.98
C PHE A 34 -11.14 20.43 -8.96
N ILE A 35 -10.78 21.39 -8.10
CA ILE A 35 -9.68 21.29 -7.13
C ILE A 35 -10.13 21.90 -5.78
N LEU A 36 -9.88 21.17 -4.68
CA LEU A 36 -10.15 21.61 -3.30
C LEU A 36 -11.60 22.08 -3.09
N GLY A 37 -12.55 21.33 -3.61
CA GLY A 37 -13.98 21.60 -3.51
C GLY A 37 -14.70 20.61 -2.59
N ASN A 38 -16.00 20.44 -2.83
CA ASN A 38 -16.90 19.71 -1.94
C ASN A 38 -16.68 18.21 -1.95
N GLU A 39 -16.30 17.59 -3.08
CA GLU A 39 -16.07 16.15 -3.17
C GLU A 39 -14.81 15.77 -2.42
N VAL A 40 -13.74 16.56 -2.51
CA VAL A 40 -12.50 16.33 -1.74
C VAL A 40 -12.78 16.46 -0.25
N HIS A 41 -13.44 17.52 0.19
CA HIS A 41 -13.76 17.70 1.62
C HIS A 41 -14.66 16.57 2.15
N ALA A 42 -15.65 16.14 1.38
CA ALA A 42 -16.53 15.06 1.77
C ALA A 42 -15.76 13.72 1.82
N PHE A 43 -14.93 13.43 0.83
CA PHE A 43 -14.09 12.25 0.82
C PHE A 43 -13.12 12.20 2.02
N GLU A 44 -12.44 13.33 2.30
CA GLU A 44 -11.53 13.42 3.44
C GLU A 44 -12.23 13.10 4.76
N ASN A 45 -13.42 13.64 4.98
CA ASN A 45 -14.22 13.38 6.17
C ASN A 45 -14.70 11.91 6.24
N GLU A 46 -15.23 11.38 5.15
CA GLU A 46 -15.71 10.00 5.04
C GLU A 46 -14.57 9.00 5.23
N TYR A 47 -13.39 9.29 4.65
CA TYR A 47 -12.23 8.42 4.74
C TYR A 47 -11.56 8.49 6.12
N ALA A 48 -11.45 9.66 6.75
CA ALA A 48 -11.00 9.81 8.14
C ALA A 48 -11.89 9.00 9.09
N GLN A 49 -13.21 9.11 8.94
CA GLN A 49 -14.17 8.33 9.73
C GLN A 49 -14.02 6.82 9.47
N TYR A 50 -13.84 6.41 8.21
CA TYR A 50 -13.67 5.00 7.83
C TYR A 50 -12.39 4.42 8.44
N ILE A 51 -11.28 5.14 8.41
CA ILE A 51 -9.99 4.73 8.99
C ILE A 51 -10.04 4.79 10.52
N GLY A 52 -10.79 5.71 11.10
CA GLY A 52 -10.85 5.94 12.55
C GLY A 52 -9.82 6.98 13.04
N THR A 53 -9.50 7.96 12.20
CA THR A 53 -8.62 9.09 12.53
C THR A 53 -9.41 10.40 12.57
N ASN A 54 -8.83 11.42 13.21
CA ASN A 54 -9.44 12.75 13.25
C ASN A 54 -9.33 13.49 11.91
N TYR A 55 -8.28 13.22 11.14
CA TYR A 55 -7.95 14.00 9.94
C TYR A 55 -7.56 13.09 8.78
N CYS A 56 -7.95 13.53 7.58
CA CYS A 56 -7.49 13.02 6.30
C CYS A 56 -7.18 14.21 5.38
N VAL A 57 -6.07 14.16 4.67
CA VAL A 57 -5.69 15.18 3.66
C VAL A 57 -5.44 14.49 2.34
N GLY A 58 -6.26 14.79 1.33
CA GLY A 58 -6.10 14.28 -0.03
C GLY A 58 -4.88 14.87 -0.74
N CYS A 59 -4.14 14.04 -1.47
CA CYS A 59 -2.95 14.43 -2.22
C CYS A 59 -2.85 13.70 -3.56
N GLY A 60 -1.81 13.98 -4.35
CA GLY A 60 -1.66 13.49 -5.70
C GLY A 60 -1.47 11.98 -5.83
N ASN A 61 -0.76 11.35 -4.90
CA ASN A 61 -0.48 9.90 -4.91
C ASN A 61 0.12 9.44 -3.57
N GLY A 62 0.30 8.12 -3.40
CA GLY A 62 0.82 7.54 -2.16
C GLY A 62 2.28 7.92 -1.85
N SER A 63 3.13 8.07 -2.87
CA SER A 63 4.53 8.49 -2.66
C SER A 63 4.60 9.94 -2.19
N ASP A 64 3.74 10.81 -2.75
CA ASP A 64 3.57 12.18 -2.26
C ASP A 64 3.03 12.21 -0.83
N ALA A 65 2.13 11.30 -0.47
CA ALA A 65 1.62 11.20 0.90
C ALA A 65 2.77 10.98 1.91
N ILE A 66 3.69 10.04 1.62
CA ILE A 66 4.89 9.81 2.45
C ILE A 66 5.77 11.08 2.50
N ALA A 67 6.01 11.70 1.34
CA ALA A 67 6.81 12.92 1.27
C ALA A 67 6.20 14.08 2.07
N LEU A 68 4.87 14.22 2.03
CA LEU A 68 4.14 15.25 2.78
C LEU A 68 4.22 15.01 4.30
N ILE A 69 4.12 13.76 4.76
CA ILE A 69 4.33 13.40 6.17
C ILE A 69 5.74 13.82 6.62
N VAL A 70 6.77 13.45 5.85
CA VAL A 70 8.17 13.76 6.19
C VAL A 70 8.41 15.27 6.19
N GLN A 71 7.96 15.98 5.16
CA GLN A 71 8.10 17.44 5.09
C GLN A 71 7.33 18.13 6.22
N GLY A 72 6.12 17.65 6.55
CA GLY A 72 5.37 18.13 7.70
C GLY A 72 6.16 18.00 8.99
N TYR A 73 6.77 16.84 9.24
CA TYR A 73 7.63 16.64 10.41
C TYR A 73 8.92 17.45 10.38
N PHE A 74 9.47 17.79 9.20
CA PHE A 74 10.59 18.73 9.10
C PHE A 74 10.20 20.13 9.57
N GLU A 75 9.09 20.66 9.08
CA GLU A 75 8.59 21.97 9.46
C GLU A 75 8.19 22.05 10.95
N LEU A 76 7.72 20.94 11.52
CA LEU A 76 7.41 20.82 12.95
C LEU A 76 8.63 20.52 13.85
N GLY A 77 9.83 20.40 13.26
CA GLY A 77 11.07 20.11 13.98
C GLY A 77 11.19 18.73 14.58
N LYS A 78 10.32 17.78 14.17
CA LYS A 78 10.31 16.38 14.65
C LYS A 78 11.28 15.48 13.87
N LEU A 79 11.57 15.83 12.62
CA LEU A 79 12.55 15.18 11.74
C LEU A 79 13.46 16.25 11.09
N LYS A 80 14.60 15.82 10.56
CA LYS A 80 15.50 16.65 9.73
C LYS A 80 16.27 15.79 8.74
N PRO A 81 16.78 16.37 7.64
CA PRO A 81 17.69 15.66 6.74
C PRO A 81 18.89 15.07 7.50
N GLY A 82 19.25 13.83 7.17
CA GLY A 82 20.31 13.07 7.84
C GLY A 82 19.84 12.19 8.99
N ASP A 83 18.60 12.33 9.47
CA ASP A 83 18.02 11.40 10.44
C ASP A 83 17.83 10.01 9.80
N GLU A 84 17.96 8.96 10.62
CA GLU A 84 17.78 7.58 10.20
C GLU A 84 16.31 7.13 10.33
N VAL A 85 15.84 6.40 9.32
CA VAL A 85 14.49 5.81 9.27
C VAL A 85 14.59 4.32 8.96
N LEU A 86 13.98 3.48 9.79
CA LEU A 86 13.93 2.04 9.58
C LEU A 86 12.76 1.70 8.64
N VAL A 87 13.01 0.87 7.61
CA VAL A 87 12.06 0.55 6.53
C VAL A 87 12.21 -0.91 6.14
N PRO A 88 11.13 -1.68 5.84
CA PRO A 88 11.28 -3.06 5.38
C PRO A 88 12.03 -3.13 4.04
N ALA A 89 12.98 -4.08 3.94
CA ALA A 89 13.87 -4.23 2.78
C ALA A 89 13.14 -4.74 1.52
N ASN A 90 12.00 -5.40 1.67
CA ASN A 90 11.21 -5.97 0.58
C ASN A 90 10.07 -5.04 0.10
N THR A 91 10.02 -3.79 0.54
CA THR A 91 8.94 -2.87 0.17
C THR A 91 8.99 -2.44 -1.30
N TYR A 92 7.88 -1.88 -1.79
CA TYR A 92 7.86 -1.17 -3.06
C TYR A 92 8.73 0.09 -2.99
N ILE A 93 9.43 0.38 -4.07
CA ILE A 93 10.35 1.52 -4.15
C ILE A 93 9.68 2.88 -3.83
N GLY A 94 8.36 2.98 -4.04
CA GLY A 94 7.55 4.16 -3.73
C GLY A 94 7.53 4.56 -2.27
N THR A 95 7.83 3.64 -1.34
CA THR A 95 8.03 3.94 0.08
C THR A 95 9.37 4.64 0.32
N ILE A 96 10.42 4.19 -0.37
CA ILE A 96 11.82 4.59 -0.13
C ILE A 96 12.17 5.90 -0.83
N LEU A 97 11.73 6.07 -2.08
CA LEU A 97 12.04 7.24 -2.91
C LEU A 97 11.77 8.58 -2.22
N PRO A 98 10.58 8.82 -1.61
CA PRO A 98 10.31 10.09 -0.94
C PRO A 98 11.22 10.33 0.29
N LEU A 99 11.57 9.27 1.02
CA LEU A 99 12.44 9.37 2.20
C LEU A 99 13.86 9.82 1.80
N THR A 100 14.46 9.13 0.83
CA THR A 100 15.83 9.42 0.36
C THR A 100 15.91 10.73 -0.39
N SER A 101 14.89 11.09 -1.21
CA SER A 101 14.85 12.36 -1.93
C SER A 101 14.75 13.58 -1.00
N LEU A 102 14.25 13.40 0.20
CA LEU A 102 14.20 14.43 1.25
C LEU A 102 15.43 14.38 2.17
N GLY A 103 16.40 13.54 1.87
CA GLY A 103 17.69 13.48 2.58
C GLY A 103 17.69 12.68 3.87
N LEU A 104 16.65 11.87 4.13
CA LEU A 104 16.67 10.90 5.22
C LEU A 104 17.60 9.72 4.89
N LYS A 105 18.18 9.13 5.90
CA LYS A 105 18.99 7.91 5.80
C LYS A 105 18.13 6.69 6.05
N VAL A 106 17.78 5.99 4.99
CA VAL A 106 17.01 4.75 5.09
C VAL A 106 17.91 3.60 5.53
N LYS A 107 17.50 2.90 6.59
CA LYS A 107 18.07 1.64 7.04
C LYS A 107 17.05 0.53 6.76
N LEU A 108 17.44 -0.40 5.91
CA LEU A 108 16.60 -1.51 5.51
C LEU A 108 16.61 -2.60 6.58
N ILE A 109 15.44 -3.16 6.86
CA ILE A 109 15.23 -4.25 7.82
C ILE A 109 14.67 -5.46 7.06
N GLU A 110 15.23 -6.64 7.27
CA GLU A 110 14.69 -7.88 6.69
C GLU A 110 13.23 -8.10 7.06
N PRO A 111 12.42 -8.66 6.15
CA PRO A 111 11.09 -9.14 6.49
C PRO A 111 11.14 -10.53 7.13
N ASN A 112 10.07 -10.89 7.83
CA ASN A 112 9.82 -12.26 8.21
C ASN A 112 9.30 -13.06 7.00
N ILE A 113 9.90 -14.21 6.70
CA ILE A 113 9.58 -15.01 5.51
C ILE A 113 8.14 -15.56 5.51
N ASN A 114 7.53 -15.74 6.67
CA ASN A 114 6.18 -16.30 6.79
C ASN A 114 5.09 -15.25 6.65
N THR A 115 5.37 -14.01 7.07
CA THR A 115 4.40 -12.90 7.01
C THR A 115 4.69 -11.94 5.86
N LEU A 116 5.89 -11.94 5.31
CA LEU A 116 6.41 -11.00 4.32
C LEU A 116 6.40 -9.53 4.81
N GLN A 117 6.13 -9.31 6.10
CA GLN A 117 6.15 -8.00 6.75
C GLN A 117 7.51 -7.78 7.41
N ILE A 118 7.82 -6.51 7.76
CA ILE A 118 9.03 -6.17 8.51
C ILE A 118 9.16 -7.10 9.73
N ASP A 119 10.36 -7.65 9.96
CA ASP A 119 10.61 -8.49 11.14
C ASP A 119 10.83 -7.60 12.38
N ASP A 120 9.86 -7.59 13.27
CA ASP A 120 9.87 -6.74 14.46
C ASP A 120 10.92 -7.16 15.50
N GLU A 121 11.42 -8.39 15.42
CA GLU A 121 12.52 -8.86 16.28
C GLU A 121 13.86 -8.20 15.91
N LEU A 122 14.02 -7.76 14.65
CA LEU A 122 15.24 -7.14 14.16
C LEU A 122 15.29 -5.62 14.40
N ILE A 123 14.15 -4.96 14.62
CA ILE A 123 14.05 -3.50 14.70
C ILE A 123 14.94 -2.94 15.81
N GLU A 124 14.83 -3.49 17.03
CA GLU A 124 15.53 -2.97 18.21
C GLU A 124 17.04 -2.91 18.01
N THR A 125 17.63 -3.93 17.38
CA THR A 125 19.07 -4.02 17.13
C THR A 125 19.58 -2.99 16.12
N GLN A 126 18.70 -2.38 15.34
CA GLN A 126 19.01 -1.39 14.33
C GLN A 126 18.79 0.04 14.79
N ILE A 127 18.21 0.25 15.97
CA ILE A 127 18.00 1.58 16.54
C ILE A 127 19.34 2.18 16.97
N THR A 128 19.58 3.43 16.59
CA THR A 128 20.72 4.25 17.00
C THR A 128 20.23 5.62 17.53
N ASP A 129 21.11 6.44 18.07
CA ASP A 129 20.78 7.81 18.50
C ASP A 129 20.27 8.70 17.34
N LYS A 130 20.56 8.31 16.08
CA LYS A 130 20.12 9.01 14.87
C LYS A 130 18.78 8.50 14.34
N THR A 131 18.31 7.36 14.79
CA THR A 131 17.03 6.80 14.39
C THR A 131 15.91 7.67 14.97
N LYS A 132 15.00 8.13 14.10
CA LYS A 132 13.90 9.03 14.46
C LYS A 132 12.53 8.52 14.04
N ALA A 133 12.47 7.55 13.13
CA ALA A 133 11.20 6.98 12.69
C ALA A 133 11.35 5.50 12.29
N VAL A 134 10.23 4.80 12.37
CA VAL A 134 10.00 3.50 11.75
C VAL A 134 8.87 3.68 10.75
N VAL A 135 9.09 3.27 9.50
CA VAL A 135 8.06 3.17 8.48
C VAL A 135 7.70 1.70 8.33
N ILE A 136 6.50 1.33 8.74
CA ILE A 136 5.96 0.00 8.46
C ILE A 136 5.16 0.04 7.17
N VAL A 137 5.22 -1.04 6.40
CA VAL A 137 4.48 -1.16 5.14
C VAL A 137 3.54 -2.35 5.26
N HIS A 138 2.25 -2.12 5.12
CA HIS A 138 1.24 -3.20 5.11
C HIS A 138 1.23 -3.89 3.74
N LEU A 139 2.37 -4.55 3.44
CA LEU A 139 2.66 -5.10 2.12
C LEU A 139 1.68 -6.22 1.77
N TYR A 140 1.26 -6.27 0.50
CA TYR A 140 0.29 -7.22 -0.06
C TYR A 140 -1.12 -7.12 0.54
N GLY A 141 -1.34 -6.20 1.49
CA GLY A 141 -2.61 -6.02 2.19
C GLY A 141 -2.66 -6.68 3.57
N LYS A 142 -1.53 -7.23 4.05
CA LYS A 142 -1.39 -7.80 5.40
C LYS A 142 -0.93 -6.71 6.37
N CYS A 143 -1.53 -6.69 7.55
CA CYS A 143 -1.10 -5.80 8.63
C CYS A 143 0.34 -6.09 9.06
N ALA A 144 1.18 -5.06 9.06
CA ALA A 144 2.58 -5.11 9.52
C ALA A 144 2.76 -4.61 10.96
N PHE A 145 1.72 -4.00 11.53
CA PHE A 145 1.77 -3.49 12.90
C PHE A 145 1.80 -4.64 13.90
N THR A 146 2.65 -4.48 14.93
CA THR A 146 2.67 -5.34 16.12
C THR A 146 2.76 -4.48 17.38
N GLU A 147 2.28 -4.98 18.52
CA GLU A 147 2.44 -4.33 19.81
C GLU A 147 3.92 -4.10 20.16
N ARG A 148 4.81 -4.98 19.68
CA ARG A 148 6.26 -4.82 19.85
C ARG A 148 6.77 -3.58 19.15
N ILE A 149 6.38 -3.35 17.88
CA ILE A 149 6.76 -2.15 17.13
C ILE A 149 6.28 -0.89 17.86
N ALA A 150 5.02 -0.88 18.28
CA ALA A 150 4.45 0.26 19.02
C ALA A 150 5.21 0.53 20.33
N HIS A 151 5.54 -0.54 21.06
CA HIS A 151 6.32 -0.43 22.31
C HIS A 151 7.72 0.14 22.05
N LEU A 152 8.45 -0.36 21.05
CA LEU A 152 9.78 0.13 20.69
C LEU A 152 9.73 1.60 20.24
N CYS A 153 8.78 1.99 19.41
CA CYS A 153 8.63 3.37 19.00
C CYS A 153 8.39 4.30 20.20
N LYS A 154 7.52 3.89 21.13
CA LYS A 154 7.26 4.66 22.36
C LYS A 154 8.49 4.73 23.27
N GLN A 155 9.19 3.60 23.49
CA GLN A 155 10.37 3.51 24.36
C GLN A 155 11.52 4.39 23.85
N HIS A 156 11.73 4.44 22.53
CA HIS A 156 12.82 5.17 21.89
C HIS A 156 12.42 6.54 21.34
N HIS A 157 11.18 6.97 21.60
CA HIS A 157 10.62 8.24 21.10
C HIS A 157 10.72 8.37 19.56
N LEU A 158 10.44 7.27 18.85
CA LEU A 158 10.43 7.21 17.39
C LEU A 158 9.04 7.49 16.85
N LEU A 159 8.96 8.18 15.73
CA LEU A 159 7.72 8.30 14.97
C LEU A 159 7.40 6.96 14.31
N LEU A 160 6.14 6.54 14.39
CA LEU A 160 5.62 5.38 13.66
C LEU A 160 4.79 5.86 12.47
N ILE A 161 5.28 5.61 11.26
CA ILE A 161 4.61 5.98 10.01
C ILE A 161 4.13 4.70 9.32
N GLU A 162 2.87 4.68 8.90
CA GLU A 162 2.30 3.57 8.15
C GLU A 162 2.31 3.88 6.64
N ASP A 163 2.87 2.98 5.82
CA ASP A 163 2.53 2.92 4.40
C ASP A 163 1.35 1.96 4.23
N ASN A 164 0.17 2.53 4.13
CA ASN A 164 -1.10 1.82 4.00
C ASN A 164 -1.58 1.69 2.53
N ALA A 165 -0.68 1.92 1.56
CA ALA A 165 -1.02 1.95 0.14
C ALA A 165 -1.61 0.63 -0.39
N GLN A 166 -1.43 -0.48 0.29
CA GLN A 166 -1.93 -1.81 -0.11
C GLN A 166 -2.95 -2.41 0.87
N ALA A 167 -3.32 -1.70 1.94
CA ALA A 167 -4.09 -2.31 3.02
C ALA A 167 -5.38 -1.55 3.39
N HIS A 168 -6.05 -0.94 2.39
CA HIS A 168 -7.32 -0.25 2.61
C HIS A 168 -8.37 -1.18 3.21
N GLY A 169 -8.82 -0.89 4.44
CA GLY A 169 -9.81 -1.68 5.16
C GLY A 169 -9.26 -2.91 5.91
N CYS A 170 -7.94 -3.03 6.01
CA CYS A 170 -7.27 -4.00 6.86
C CYS A 170 -7.39 -3.62 8.34
N PHE A 171 -7.34 -4.59 9.23
CA PHE A 171 -7.45 -4.40 10.68
C PHE A 171 -6.24 -4.94 11.42
N PHE A 172 -5.95 -4.31 12.55
CA PHE A 172 -5.24 -4.89 13.67
C PHE A 172 -6.19 -4.86 14.87
N ASP A 173 -6.60 -6.02 15.34
CA ASP A 173 -7.66 -6.16 16.34
C ASP A 173 -8.93 -5.39 15.91
N THR A 174 -9.32 -4.36 16.60
CA THR A 174 -10.53 -3.55 16.33
C THR A 174 -10.26 -2.25 15.57
N LYS A 175 -8.98 -1.92 15.30
CA LYS A 175 -8.57 -0.68 14.62
C LYS A 175 -8.17 -0.95 13.17
N ARG A 176 -8.49 -0.05 12.28
CA ARG A 176 -8.02 -0.15 10.90
C ARG A 176 -6.56 0.30 10.77
N THR A 177 -5.81 -0.37 9.91
CA THR A 177 -4.51 0.13 9.45
C THR A 177 -4.68 1.51 8.84
N GLY A 178 -3.69 2.38 9.04
CA GLY A 178 -3.81 3.81 8.73
C GLY A 178 -4.22 4.67 9.93
N SER A 179 -4.52 4.03 11.10
CA SER A 179 -4.80 4.71 12.37
C SER A 179 -3.93 4.21 13.53
N LEU A 180 -2.95 3.36 13.25
CA LEU A 180 -2.17 2.66 14.26
C LEU A 180 -0.88 3.41 14.61
N GLY A 181 -0.34 4.20 13.68
CA GLY A 181 0.84 5.05 13.85
C GLY A 181 0.52 6.53 14.10
N ASP A 182 1.55 7.37 14.07
CA ASP A 182 1.41 8.83 14.20
C ASP A 182 0.81 9.45 12.92
N ALA A 183 1.14 8.87 11.75
CA ALA A 183 0.57 9.25 10.46
C ALA A 183 0.62 8.06 9.50
N ALA A 184 -0.27 8.04 8.53
CA ALA A 184 -0.30 7.02 7.50
C ALA A 184 -0.45 7.61 6.09
N ALA A 185 0.26 7.00 5.14
CA ALA A 185 0.18 7.31 3.72
C ALA A 185 -0.70 6.30 2.99
N HIS A 186 -1.59 6.79 2.12
CA HIS A 186 -2.50 5.99 1.33
C HIS A 186 -2.31 6.27 -0.16
N SER A 187 -2.45 5.25 -0.99
CA SER A 187 -2.42 5.35 -2.45
C SER A 187 -3.75 4.90 -3.03
N PHE A 188 -4.32 5.71 -3.89
CA PHE A 188 -5.53 5.37 -4.63
C PHE A 188 -5.24 5.08 -6.11
N TYR A 189 -4.02 4.61 -6.45
CA TYR A 189 -3.71 4.11 -7.79
C TYR A 189 -4.80 3.13 -8.25
N PRO A 190 -5.22 3.13 -9.52
CA PRO A 190 -6.40 2.38 -10.00
C PRO A 190 -6.44 0.91 -9.63
N GLY A 191 -5.29 0.25 -9.50
CA GLY A 191 -5.19 -1.16 -9.12
C GLY A 191 -5.33 -1.45 -7.62
N LYS A 192 -5.43 -0.43 -6.76
CA LYS A 192 -5.60 -0.61 -5.32
C LYS A 192 -7.01 -1.09 -4.95
N ASN A 193 -7.16 -1.71 -3.78
CA ASN A 193 -8.47 -2.17 -3.30
C ASN A 193 -9.48 -1.01 -3.27
N LEU A 194 -9.04 0.18 -2.89
CA LEU A 194 -9.74 1.44 -3.10
C LEU A 194 -8.99 2.24 -4.15
N GLY A 195 -9.31 2.04 -5.43
CA GLY A 195 -8.63 2.68 -6.57
C GLY A 195 -9.47 3.78 -7.22
N ALA A 196 -8.85 4.93 -7.49
CA ALA A 196 -9.40 6.00 -8.30
C ALA A 196 -9.41 5.64 -9.80
N LEU A 197 -9.80 6.56 -10.66
CA LEU A 197 -9.67 6.42 -12.13
C LEU A 197 -8.41 7.12 -12.69
N GLY A 198 -7.45 7.37 -11.83
CA GLY A 198 -6.16 7.99 -12.10
C GLY A 198 -5.32 7.97 -10.83
N ASP A 199 -4.32 8.83 -10.73
CA ASP A 199 -3.55 8.97 -9.50
C ASP A 199 -4.38 9.60 -8.39
N GLY A 200 -4.07 9.23 -7.16
CA GLY A 200 -4.65 9.76 -5.95
C GLY A 200 -3.93 9.20 -4.72
N GLY A 201 -3.99 9.94 -3.65
CA GLY A 201 -3.46 9.54 -2.36
C GLY A 201 -4.08 10.34 -1.22
N ALA A 202 -3.75 9.97 0.00
CA ALA A 202 -4.10 10.74 1.18
C ALA A 202 -3.11 10.49 2.32
N VAL A 203 -3.11 11.40 3.27
CA VAL A 203 -2.51 11.22 4.59
C VAL A 203 -3.61 11.17 5.63
N THR A 204 -3.55 10.21 6.56
CA THR A 204 -4.39 10.18 7.76
C THR A 204 -3.56 10.38 9.01
N THR A 205 -4.08 11.12 9.99
CA THR A 205 -3.41 11.39 11.26
C THR A 205 -4.40 11.85 12.33
N ASN A 206 -3.98 11.77 13.60
CA ASN A 206 -4.68 12.39 14.72
C ASN A 206 -4.03 13.71 15.19
N ASP A 207 -2.87 14.08 14.59
CA ASP A 207 -2.12 15.29 14.91
C ASP A 207 -2.63 16.48 14.08
N ALA A 208 -3.30 17.44 14.73
CA ALA A 208 -3.87 18.63 14.10
C ALA A 208 -2.79 19.57 13.53
N GLU A 209 -1.61 19.63 14.16
CA GLU A 209 -0.53 20.48 13.66
C GLU A 209 0.07 19.89 12.38
N LEU A 210 0.23 18.57 12.35
CA LEU A 210 0.69 17.85 11.16
C LEU A 210 -0.32 17.98 10.00
N GLU A 211 -1.62 17.78 10.27
CA GLU A 211 -2.68 17.96 9.27
C GLU A 211 -2.61 19.35 8.62
N LYS A 212 -2.59 20.41 9.43
CA LYS A 212 -2.50 21.78 8.95
C LYS A 212 -1.24 22.03 8.13
N MET A 213 -0.10 21.50 8.59
CA MET A 213 1.17 21.64 7.88
C MET A 213 1.15 20.91 6.54
N ILE A 214 0.62 19.68 6.51
CA ILE A 214 0.48 18.90 5.26
C ILE A 214 -0.40 19.62 4.25
N ARG A 215 -1.56 20.18 4.66
CA ARG A 215 -2.42 20.99 3.77
C ARG A 215 -1.68 22.19 3.17
N THR A 216 -0.92 22.86 4.01
CA THR A 216 -0.12 24.01 3.59
C THR A 216 0.94 23.58 2.56
N ILE A 217 1.73 22.56 2.86
CA ILE A 217 2.79 22.05 1.98
C ILE A 217 2.21 21.54 0.65
N ALA A 218 1.12 20.77 0.69
CA ALA A 218 0.47 20.19 -0.49
C ALA A 218 -0.06 21.23 -1.48
N ASN A 219 -0.31 22.45 -1.00
CA ASN A 219 -0.77 23.60 -1.80
C ASN A 219 0.30 24.68 -1.91
N TYR A 220 1.48 24.32 -2.42
CA TYR A 220 2.63 25.22 -2.66
C TYR A 220 3.23 25.87 -1.40
N GLY A 221 2.89 25.44 -0.20
CA GLY A 221 3.30 26.06 1.05
C GLY A 221 2.47 27.29 1.43
N SER A 222 1.27 27.40 0.88
CA SER A 222 0.40 28.57 1.03
C SER A 222 -0.64 28.35 2.12
N SER A 223 -0.65 29.23 3.12
CA SER A 223 -1.71 29.34 4.14
C SER A 223 -2.85 30.27 3.72
N GLN A 224 -2.55 31.23 2.86
CA GLN A 224 -3.50 32.20 2.29
C GLN A 224 -3.18 32.44 0.82
N LYS A 225 -4.16 32.81 0.02
CA LYS A 225 -3.99 33.05 -1.42
C LYS A 225 -2.81 33.99 -1.68
N TYR A 226 -1.81 33.48 -2.41
CA TYR A 226 -0.55 34.18 -2.77
C TYR A 226 0.40 34.49 -1.60
N VAL A 227 0.18 33.91 -0.42
CA VAL A 227 1.11 33.99 0.71
C VAL A 227 1.67 32.59 0.96
N PHE A 228 3.01 32.44 0.91
CA PHE A 228 3.71 31.16 1.02
C PHE A 228 4.58 31.18 2.28
N ASP A 229 4.20 30.39 3.27
CA ASP A 229 4.87 30.38 4.59
C ASP A 229 6.04 29.38 4.62
N VAL A 230 5.94 28.31 3.84
CA VAL A 230 6.94 27.25 3.75
C VAL A 230 7.17 26.84 2.29
N LYS A 231 8.24 26.11 2.01
CA LYS A 231 8.47 25.53 0.68
C LYS A 231 7.54 24.33 0.50
N GLY A 232 6.56 24.46 -0.36
CA GLY A 232 5.58 23.42 -0.64
C GLY A 232 5.73 22.78 -2.01
N ARG A 233 4.74 21.97 -2.35
CA ARG A 233 4.59 21.30 -3.65
C ARG A 233 3.14 21.41 -4.13
N ASN A 234 2.90 21.07 -5.38
CA ASN A 234 1.56 20.88 -5.90
C ASN A 234 1.21 19.39 -5.79
N SER A 235 0.51 18.99 -4.74
CA SER A 235 0.06 17.61 -4.54
C SER A 235 -1.31 17.62 -3.88
N ARG A 236 -2.35 17.53 -4.69
CA ARG A 236 -3.75 17.62 -4.28
C ARG A 236 -4.54 16.49 -4.91
N LEU A 237 -5.59 16.04 -4.24
CA LEU A 237 -6.55 15.11 -4.82
C LEU A 237 -7.53 15.92 -5.71
N ASP A 238 -7.78 15.45 -6.93
CA ASP A 238 -8.75 16.04 -7.83
C ASP A 238 -10.18 15.74 -7.39
N GLU A 239 -11.11 16.69 -7.60
CA GLU A 239 -12.54 16.50 -7.28
C GLU A 239 -13.13 15.28 -8.00
N LEU A 240 -12.75 15.04 -9.25
CA LEU A 240 -13.19 13.87 -10.02
C LEU A 240 -12.79 12.57 -9.36
N GLN A 241 -11.53 12.47 -8.88
CA GLN A 241 -11.04 11.28 -8.20
C GLN A 241 -11.70 11.10 -6.83
N ALA A 242 -11.88 12.18 -6.08
CA ALA A 242 -12.58 12.17 -4.79
C ALA A 242 -14.03 11.69 -4.94
N ALA A 243 -14.75 12.17 -5.95
CA ALA A 243 -16.14 11.74 -6.23
C ALA A 243 -16.22 10.24 -6.54
N VAL A 244 -15.28 9.71 -7.33
CA VAL A 244 -15.18 8.27 -7.64
C VAL A 244 -14.85 7.45 -6.38
N LEU A 245 -13.88 7.90 -5.59
CA LEU A 245 -13.46 7.23 -4.36
C LEU A 245 -14.61 7.17 -3.33
N ARG A 246 -15.42 8.20 -3.21
CA ARG A 246 -16.62 8.22 -2.35
C ARG A 246 -17.64 7.16 -2.74
N VAL A 247 -17.82 6.91 -4.04
CA VAL A 247 -18.69 5.81 -4.50
C VAL A 247 -18.10 4.47 -4.07
N LYS A 248 -16.84 4.22 -4.39
CA LYS A 248 -16.18 2.93 -4.15
C LYS A 248 -15.98 2.62 -2.66
N LEU A 249 -15.78 3.64 -1.83
CA LEU A 249 -15.59 3.48 -0.38
C LEU A 249 -16.79 2.77 0.28
N LYS A 250 -18.00 2.97 -0.22
CA LYS A 250 -19.21 2.31 0.28
C LYS A 250 -19.16 0.78 0.17
N TYR A 251 -18.44 0.26 -0.82
CA TYR A 251 -18.38 -1.16 -1.16
C TYR A 251 -17.09 -1.86 -0.71
N LEU A 252 -16.11 -1.08 -0.21
CA LEU A 252 -14.77 -1.59 0.06
C LEU A 252 -14.73 -2.77 1.04
N ASP A 253 -15.53 -2.73 2.11
CA ASP A 253 -15.54 -3.81 3.11
C ASP A 253 -16.14 -5.09 2.55
N GLU A 254 -17.20 -5.01 1.74
CA GLU A 254 -17.79 -6.16 1.06
C GLU A 254 -16.83 -6.76 0.04
N GLU A 255 -16.17 -5.91 -0.76
CA GLU A 255 -15.20 -6.36 -1.75
C GLU A 255 -13.96 -6.99 -1.09
N ASN A 256 -13.51 -6.47 0.05
CA ASN A 256 -12.44 -7.09 0.83
C ASN A 256 -12.87 -8.44 1.45
N GLN A 257 -14.11 -8.57 1.89
CA GLN A 257 -14.64 -9.87 2.34
C GLN A 257 -14.61 -10.90 1.20
N TYR A 258 -14.98 -10.48 0.00
CA TYR A 258 -14.95 -11.37 -1.16
C TYR A 258 -13.52 -11.76 -1.54
N ARG A 259 -12.56 -10.83 -1.49
CA ARG A 259 -11.12 -11.14 -1.67
C ARG A 259 -10.62 -12.16 -0.64
N ARG A 260 -10.99 -12.02 0.63
CA ARG A 260 -10.68 -13.02 1.67
C ARG A 260 -11.28 -14.39 1.38
N LEU A 261 -12.52 -14.43 0.88
CA LEU A 261 -13.15 -15.68 0.45
C LEU A 261 -12.35 -16.38 -0.66
N LEU A 262 -11.96 -15.65 -1.70
CA LEU A 262 -11.15 -16.18 -2.80
C LEU A 262 -9.77 -16.64 -2.31
N ALA A 263 -9.12 -15.86 -1.45
CA ALA A 263 -7.82 -16.21 -0.85
C ALA A 263 -7.91 -17.51 -0.05
N LYS A 264 -8.99 -17.69 0.73
CA LYS A 264 -9.24 -18.92 1.47
C LYS A 264 -9.38 -20.14 0.55
N VAL A 265 -10.01 -19.98 -0.61
CA VAL A 265 -10.11 -21.06 -1.61
C VAL A 265 -8.72 -21.43 -2.13
N TYR A 266 -7.86 -20.45 -2.49
CA TYR A 266 -6.47 -20.72 -2.85
C TYR A 266 -5.73 -21.48 -1.76
N GLN A 267 -5.80 -21.01 -0.51
CA GLN A 267 -5.10 -21.61 0.63
C GLN A 267 -5.55 -23.04 0.91
N GLN A 268 -6.82 -23.36 0.67
CA GLN A 268 -7.36 -24.70 0.88
C GLN A 268 -7.05 -25.67 -0.26
N GLN A 269 -6.91 -25.17 -1.49
CA GLN A 269 -6.81 -26.02 -2.67
C GLN A 269 -5.40 -26.18 -3.21
N ILE A 270 -4.54 -25.17 -3.05
CA ILE A 270 -3.15 -25.30 -3.49
C ILE A 270 -2.43 -26.24 -2.52
N ASN A 271 -2.02 -27.40 -3.06
CA ASN A 271 -1.24 -28.41 -2.35
C ASN A 271 -0.15 -28.95 -3.27
N HIS A 272 0.97 -28.28 -3.34
CA HIS A 272 2.07 -28.63 -4.23
C HIS A 272 3.43 -28.47 -3.51
N SER A 273 4.30 -29.46 -3.62
CA SER A 273 5.57 -29.52 -2.87
C SER A 273 6.56 -28.38 -3.17
N PHE A 274 6.44 -27.74 -4.33
CA PHE A 274 7.28 -26.60 -4.72
C PHE A 274 6.66 -25.24 -4.42
N ILE A 275 5.46 -25.19 -3.82
CA ILE A 275 4.74 -23.96 -3.53
C ILE A 275 4.72 -23.73 -2.02
N THR A 276 5.16 -22.57 -1.60
CA THR A 276 4.95 -22.08 -0.23
C THR A 276 3.90 -20.97 -0.27
N LEU A 277 2.92 -21.09 0.59
CA LEU A 277 1.89 -20.06 0.80
C LEU A 277 2.27 -19.26 2.05
N PRO A 278 2.86 -18.07 1.90
CA PRO A 278 2.95 -17.14 3.02
C PRO A 278 1.57 -16.57 3.32
N LEU A 279 1.38 -15.92 4.45
CA LEU A 279 0.14 -15.24 4.81
C LEU A 279 -1.07 -16.19 4.94
N GLN A 280 -0.88 -17.35 5.55
CA GLN A 280 -1.93 -18.39 5.63
C GLN A 280 -3.16 -18.00 6.46
N ASP A 281 -3.04 -17.01 7.33
CA ASP A 281 -4.16 -16.54 8.14
C ASP A 281 -5.01 -15.56 7.31
N ALA A 282 -6.22 -16.00 6.94
CA ALA A 282 -7.16 -15.23 6.12
C ALA A 282 -8.12 -14.39 6.96
N ASP A 283 -7.66 -13.86 8.08
CA ASP A 283 -8.43 -13.05 9.01
C ASP A 283 -8.53 -11.57 8.59
N SER A 284 -9.17 -10.75 9.41
CA SER A 284 -9.38 -9.32 9.16
C SER A 284 -8.10 -8.50 9.02
N ASP A 285 -6.96 -9.04 9.47
CA ASP A 285 -5.63 -8.45 9.35
C ASP A 285 -4.99 -8.59 7.96
N ASN A 286 -5.74 -9.09 6.96
CA ASN A 286 -5.33 -9.15 5.56
C ASN A 286 -6.51 -8.85 4.62
N VAL A 287 -6.31 -7.95 3.67
CA VAL A 287 -7.29 -7.62 2.61
C VAL A 287 -6.88 -8.18 1.25
N PHE A 288 -5.79 -8.94 1.20
CA PHE A 288 -5.27 -9.61 0.00
C PHE A 288 -5.29 -8.69 -1.23
N HIS A 289 -4.64 -7.52 -1.11
CA HIS A 289 -4.39 -6.67 -2.27
C HIS A 289 -3.65 -7.47 -3.36
N ILE A 290 -2.70 -8.29 -2.94
CA ILE A 290 -1.97 -9.25 -3.74
C ILE A 290 -2.05 -10.61 -3.04
N PHE A 291 -2.17 -11.70 -3.80
CA PHE A 291 -2.04 -13.06 -3.31
C PHE A 291 -0.70 -13.64 -3.74
N PRO A 292 0.36 -13.52 -2.92
CA PRO A 292 1.69 -14.02 -3.26
C PRO A 292 1.80 -15.51 -2.97
N ILE A 293 2.54 -16.22 -3.82
CA ILE A 293 3.09 -17.55 -3.55
C ILE A 293 4.60 -17.49 -3.71
N LEU A 294 5.33 -18.40 -3.06
CA LEU A 294 6.77 -18.51 -3.22
C LEU A 294 7.12 -19.85 -3.86
N THR A 295 7.97 -19.81 -4.89
CA THR A 295 8.50 -21.01 -5.55
C THR A 295 9.87 -20.76 -6.17
N ILE A 296 10.77 -21.74 -6.04
CA ILE A 296 12.08 -21.72 -6.73
C ILE A 296 11.95 -21.91 -8.25
N HIS A 297 10.76 -22.29 -8.74
CA HIS A 297 10.47 -22.52 -10.15
C HIS A 297 9.60 -21.43 -10.76
N ARG A 298 9.71 -20.18 -10.25
CA ARG A 298 8.85 -19.04 -10.58
C ARG A 298 8.65 -18.84 -12.08
N GLU A 299 9.73 -18.74 -12.86
CA GLU A 299 9.64 -18.48 -14.30
C GLU A 299 8.97 -19.63 -15.06
N LYS A 300 9.25 -20.89 -14.66
CA LYS A 300 8.60 -22.07 -15.27
C LYS A 300 7.11 -22.09 -14.96
N LEU A 301 6.74 -21.86 -13.69
CA LEU A 301 5.34 -21.83 -13.27
C LEU A 301 4.58 -20.66 -13.94
N GLN A 302 5.18 -19.47 -13.98
CA GLN A 302 4.59 -18.31 -14.64
C GLN A 302 4.30 -18.59 -16.13
N LYS A 303 5.27 -19.17 -16.83
CA LYS A 303 5.11 -19.56 -18.25
C LYS A 303 4.00 -20.60 -18.40
N TYR A 304 4.02 -21.65 -17.58
CA TYR A 304 3.01 -22.71 -17.62
C TYR A 304 1.60 -22.17 -17.39
N LEU A 305 1.40 -21.28 -16.38
CA LEU A 305 0.11 -20.65 -16.11
C LEU A 305 -0.34 -19.79 -17.30
N LEU A 306 0.56 -19.02 -17.91
CA LEU A 306 0.25 -18.19 -19.07
C LEU A 306 -0.17 -19.04 -20.28
N GLU A 307 0.51 -20.16 -20.55
CA GLU A 307 0.16 -21.11 -21.61
C GLU A 307 -1.20 -21.78 -21.39
N ASN A 308 -1.64 -21.85 -20.11
CA ASN A 308 -2.96 -22.35 -19.73
C ASN A 308 -3.98 -21.22 -19.48
N GLY A 309 -3.75 -20.02 -20.03
CA GLY A 309 -4.71 -18.92 -20.01
C GLY A 309 -4.79 -18.15 -18.69
N VAL A 310 -3.77 -18.18 -17.83
CA VAL A 310 -3.74 -17.46 -16.55
C VAL A 310 -2.59 -16.47 -16.54
N GLN A 311 -2.90 -15.17 -16.39
CA GLN A 311 -1.90 -14.12 -16.19
C GLN A 311 -1.49 -14.03 -14.72
N THR A 312 -0.19 -13.86 -14.48
CA THR A 312 0.39 -13.64 -13.14
C THR A 312 1.37 -12.47 -13.20
N LEU A 313 1.69 -11.88 -12.06
CA LEU A 313 2.66 -10.79 -11.93
C LEU A 313 3.72 -11.14 -10.88
N ILE A 314 4.77 -10.33 -10.80
CA ILE A 314 5.83 -10.42 -9.81
C ILE A 314 5.91 -9.09 -9.04
N HIS A 315 5.75 -9.13 -7.72
CA HIS A 315 5.80 -7.96 -6.86
C HIS A 315 6.85 -8.16 -5.73
N TYR A 316 8.14 -7.85 -6.00
CA TYR A 316 8.71 -7.18 -7.18
C TYR A 316 9.92 -7.97 -7.69
N PRO A 317 10.36 -7.84 -8.96
CA PRO A 317 11.43 -8.68 -9.49
C PRO A 317 12.82 -8.37 -8.94
N ILE A 318 13.06 -7.11 -8.52
CA ILE A 318 14.37 -6.64 -8.02
C ILE A 318 14.14 -5.92 -6.68
N PRO A 319 14.80 -6.34 -5.60
CA PRO A 319 14.65 -5.68 -4.30
C PRO A 319 15.28 -4.27 -4.30
N PRO A 320 14.84 -3.37 -3.42
CA PRO A 320 15.30 -1.98 -3.39
C PRO A 320 16.81 -1.80 -3.36
N HIS A 321 17.52 -2.60 -2.54
CA HIS A 321 18.99 -2.48 -2.39
C HIS A 321 19.78 -2.95 -3.62
N LEU A 322 19.16 -3.71 -4.53
CA LEU A 322 19.77 -4.15 -5.78
C LEU A 322 19.32 -3.31 -7.00
N GLN A 323 18.50 -2.27 -6.77
CA GLN A 323 18.10 -1.36 -7.83
C GLN A 323 19.26 -0.47 -8.25
N ARG A 324 19.38 -0.22 -9.54
CA ARG A 324 20.41 0.69 -10.10
C ARG A 324 20.34 2.09 -9.51
N ALA A 325 19.16 2.55 -9.12
CA ALA A 325 18.93 3.85 -8.50
C ALA A 325 19.55 3.98 -7.10
N TYR A 326 19.88 2.86 -6.47
CA TYR A 326 20.48 2.74 -5.13
C TYR A 326 21.76 1.92 -5.19
N SER A 327 22.62 2.21 -6.18
CA SER A 327 23.88 1.48 -6.38
C SER A 327 24.81 1.52 -5.16
N GLU A 328 24.68 2.53 -4.30
CA GLU A 328 25.36 2.64 -3.02
C GLU A 328 24.95 1.57 -1.98
N TRP A 329 23.85 0.84 -2.22
CA TRP A 329 23.37 -0.24 -1.36
C TRP A 329 23.67 -1.62 -1.92
N ASN A 330 24.22 -1.76 -3.13
CA ASN A 330 24.41 -3.05 -3.78
C ASN A 330 25.37 -4.01 -3.04
N ASP A 331 26.23 -3.47 -2.16
CA ASP A 331 27.11 -4.28 -1.28
C ASP A 331 26.42 -4.77 -0.01
N LEU A 332 25.17 -4.33 0.25
CA LEU A 332 24.36 -4.83 1.35
C LEU A 332 23.76 -6.18 0.99
N SER A 333 23.58 -7.04 1.99
CA SER A 333 22.95 -8.35 1.81
C SER A 333 21.71 -8.49 2.70
N PHE A 334 20.61 -8.86 2.07
CA PHE A 334 19.32 -9.14 2.70
C PHE A 334 18.77 -10.48 2.19
N PRO A 335 19.31 -11.62 2.70
CA PRO A 335 19.02 -12.95 2.15
C PRO A 335 17.53 -13.32 2.10
N ILE A 336 16.73 -12.91 3.09
CA ILE A 336 15.28 -13.18 3.11
C ILE A 336 14.59 -12.34 2.05
N THR A 337 14.91 -11.05 1.97
CA THR A 337 14.40 -10.15 0.93
C THR A 337 14.75 -10.66 -0.46
N GLU A 338 16.02 -11.00 -0.72
CA GLU A 338 16.49 -11.51 -2.00
C GLU A 338 15.78 -12.81 -2.38
N ARG A 339 15.58 -13.71 -1.41
CA ARG A 339 14.80 -14.93 -1.60
C ARG A 339 13.36 -14.64 -1.98
N ILE A 340 12.68 -13.70 -1.30
CA ILE A 340 11.31 -13.30 -1.63
C ILE A 340 11.27 -12.79 -3.08
N HIS A 341 12.13 -11.83 -3.44
CA HIS A 341 12.13 -11.23 -4.77
C HIS A 341 12.48 -12.20 -5.91
N THR A 342 13.21 -13.28 -5.62
CA THR A 342 13.50 -14.34 -6.60
C THR A 342 12.40 -15.39 -6.70
N GLN A 343 11.59 -15.60 -5.66
CA GLN A 343 10.62 -16.69 -5.57
C GLN A 343 9.15 -16.24 -5.65
N GLU A 344 8.86 -14.98 -5.37
CA GLU A 344 7.48 -14.47 -5.34
C GLU A 344 6.86 -14.50 -6.72
N LEU A 345 5.63 -15.05 -6.78
CA LEU A 345 4.71 -14.97 -7.91
C LEU A 345 3.33 -14.61 -7.40
N SER A 346 2.75 -13.54 -7.92
CA SER A 346 1.43 -13.06 -7.55
C SER A 346 0.36 -13.71 -8.41
N LEU A 347 -0.55 -14.44 -7.80
CA LEU A 347 -1.73 -15.01 -8.46
C LEU A 347 -2.81 -13.95 -8.61
N PRO A 348 -3.65 -14.04 -9.68
CA PRO A 348 -4.78 -13.13 -9.85
C PRO A 348 -5.77 -13.29 -8.69
N LEU A 349 -6.14 -12.16 -8.08
CA LEU A 349 -7.15 -12.12 -7.02
C LEU A 349 -7.80 -10.74 -7.03
N ASN A 350 -9.06 -10.68 -7.41
CA ASN A 350 -9.85 -9.45 -7.43
C ASN A 350 -11.34 -9.74 -7.31
N GLN A 351 -12.13 -8.72 -7.02
CA GLN A 351 -13.57 -8.84 -6.72
C GLN A 351 -14.46 -9.20 -7.93
N THR A 352 -13.91 -9.32 -9.14
CA THR A 352 -14.67 -9.75 -10.34
C THR A 352 -14.47 -11.22 -10.69
N MET A 353 -13.48 -11.88 -10.07
CA MET A 353 -13.21 -13.30 -10.27
C MET A 353 -14.29 -14.18 -9.66
N LYS A 354 -14.54 -15.33 -10.28
CA LYS A 354 -15.42 -16.36 -9.74
C LYS A 354 -14.62 -17.34 -8.88
N ILE A 355 -15.29 -17.98 -7.93
CA ILE A 355 -14.68 -19.06 -7.13
C ILE A 355 -14.13 -20.18 -8.03
N ASP A 356 -14.82 -20.49 -9.13
CA ASP A 356 -14.40 -21.54 -10.06
C ASP A 356 -13.13 -21.17 -10.83
N ASP A 357 -12.87 -19.87 -11.10
CA ASP A 357 -11.59 -19.41 -11.67
C ASP A 357 -10.44 -19.73 -10.71
N VAL A 358 -10.64 -19.45 -9.41
CA VAL A 358 -9.64 -19.73 -8.36
C VAL A 358 -9.37 -21.23 -8.23
N LYS A 359 -10.43 -22.07 -8.29
CA LYS A 359 -10.29 -23.54 -8.26
C LYS A 359 -9.51 -24.04 -9.47
N MET A 360 -9.84 -23.53 -10.67
CA MET A 360 -9.14 -23.91 -11.90
C MET A 360 -7.63 -23.54 -11.82
N ILE A 361 -7.31 -22.34 -11.33
CA ILE A 361 -5.90 -21.92 -11.15
C ILE A 361 -5.19 -22.83 -10.14
N SER A 362 -5.87 -23.17 -9.04
CA SER A 362 -5.31 -24.08 -8.03
C SER A 362 -5.05 -25.48 -8.60
N ASP A 363 -5.96 -26.00 -9.44
CA ASP A 363 -5.80 -27.28 -10.12
C ASP A 363 -4.63 -27.28 -11.11
N LEU A 364 -4.45 -26.17 -11.85
CA LEU A 364 -3.30 -26.00 -12.74
C LEU A 364 -1.99 -26.01 -11.93
N ILE A 365 -1.93 -25.26 -10.84
CA ILE A 365 -0.75 -25.23 -9.95
C ILE A 365 -0.45 -26.62 -9.42
N ASN A 366 -1.46 -27.37 -8.98
CA ASN A 366 -1.30 -28.72 -8.44
C ASN A 366 -0.85 -29.74 -9.50
N LYS A 367 -1.12 -29.50 -10.78
CA LYS A 367 -0.67 -30.34 -11.94
C LYS A 367 0.68 -29.92 -12.51
N PHE A 368 1.23 -28.78 -12.05
CA PHE A 368 2.53 -28.31 -12.54
C PHE A 368 3.63 -29.32 -12.31
N SER A 369 4.42 -29.62 -13.34
CA SER A 369 5.62 -30.48 -13.26
C SER A 369 6.82 -29.74 -13.84
N ILE A 370 8.01 -30.18 -13.43
CA ILE A 370 9.28 -29.53 -13.83
C ILE A 370 9.82 -30.14 -15.13
N GLU A 371 9.20 -31.25 -15.59
CA GLU A 371 9.62 -31.96 -16.78
C GLU A 371 9.46 -31.18 -18.08
#